data_e95ef338ae95ee3209a37f7ed5fcf295
#
_entry.id   e95ef338ae95ee3209a37f7ed5fcf295
#
_cell.length_a   1.000
_cell.length_b   1.000
_cell.length_c   1.000
_cell.angle_alpha   90.00
_cell.angle_beta   90.00
_cell.angle_gamma   90.00
#
_symmetry.space_group_name_H-M   'P 1'
#
loop_
_entity.id
_entity.type
_entity.pdbx_description
1 polymer ?
#
loop_
_entity_poly.entity_id
_entity_poly.type
_entity_poly.pdbx_seq_one_letter_code
_entity_poly.pdbx_strand_id
1 'polypeptide(L)'
;MPIQEVRCSLCRRKIKVHDQYDIPIFDPNTGFAICKNCIREVNRFLDEHDQIKGQAVETQQQHKHGFASQLSKVLKKNKPHVIKEYLDEFIIKQERAKKILSVAAYNHYKRMLYDYEHDSGEDELDKSNVIIMGPTGCGKTALLSHLSRLLDIPFAVTDASSLTEAGFVGADVEVAVRNLYYAAGKDIEKTEHGIIYLDEFDKIARKSGENNSITADPGHEGVQQGLLKMLEGSVVEFTARGQRKHPEAPTIKVNTRNILFIVGGAFVGIEKIVARRVKKSASSMGFGAEIQSNEDESKRYDELIHQVRPEDLMKYGIIPEIIGRLPVICTLETLDEDSLLRILTEPKNAPVKQYEKLLAMDNVKLEFAEDALRAVAKKAIERKTGARSLKGIIEDTMLDVMFDIPKTDEPRKVVITAACINDGETPKIEPLDAKGLLELKQLNVNKPNDDDDPDDEENTPA
;
A
#
# COMPACT_ATOMS: atom_id res chain seq x y z
N MET A 1 60.77 39.57 -34.77
CA MET A 1 60.52 38.94 -33.43
C MET A 1 60.68 37.46 -33.57
N PRO A 2 61.39 36.77 -32.67
CA PRO A 2 61.60 35.34 -32.81
C PRO A 2 60.21 34.61 -32.67
N ILE A 3 59.96 33.65 -33.57
CA ILE A 3 58.79 32.80 -33.56
C ILE A 3 58.86 31.95 -32.28
N GLN A 4 58.03 32.24 -31.32
CA GLN A 4 57.90 31.40 -30.10
C GLN A 4 57.01 30.18 -30.41
N GLU A 5 57.58 28.98 -30.32
CA GLU A 5 56.80 27.73 -30.42
C GLU A 5 56.25 27.39 -29.06
N VAL A 6 54.92 27.43 -28.94
CA VAL A 6 54.20 26.99 -27.74
C VAL A 6 53.44 25.65 -28.01
N ARG A 7 53.37 24.76 -27.06
CA ARG A 7 52.64 23.51 -27.21
C ARG A 7 51.26 23.60 -26.57
N CYS A 8 50.25 23.12 -27.27
CA CYS A 8 48.90 23.02 -26.69
C CYS A 8 48.90 22.08 -25.48
N SER A 9 48.40 22.53 -24.37
CA SER A 9 48.34 21.77 -23.12
C SER A 9 47.43 20.54 -23.21
N LEU A 10 46.41 20.56 -24.10
CA LEU A 10 45.49 19.44 -24.32
C LEU A 10 46.01 18.43 -25.36
N CYS A 11 46.24 18.86 -26.61
CA CYS A 11 46.61 17.94 -27.71
C CYS A 11 48.11 17.84 -27.95
N ARG A 12 48.95 18.60 -27.24
CA ARG A 12 50.43 18.68 -27.33
C ARG A 12 50.97 19.08 -28.69
N ARG A 13 50.14 19.49 -29.68
CA ARG A 13 50.59 20.00 -30.97
C ARG A 13 51.34 21.31 -30.80
N LYS A 14 52.38 21.49 -31.61
CA LYS A 14 53.09 22.74 -31.66
C LYS A 14 52.28 23.83 -32.34
N ILE A 15 52.16 24.98 -31.69
CA ILE A 15 51.51 26.19 -32.22
C ILE A 15 52.59 27.19 -32.57
N LYS A 16 52.66 27.61 -33.85
CA LYS A 16 53.52 28.68 -34.27
C LYS A 16 52.83 30.00 -33.98
N VAL A 17 53.39 30.79 -33.10
CA VAL A 17 52.85 32.08 -32.70
C VAL A 17 53.48 33.18 -33.54
N HIS A 18 52.73 33.75 -34.47
CA HIS A 18 53.12 34.94 -35.23
C HIS A 18 52.67 36.21 -34.52
N ASP A 19 51.58 36.13 -33.71
CA ASP A 19 51.05 37.20 -32.88
C ASP A 19 50.43 36.63 -31.61
N GLN A 20 50.33 37.41 -30.52
CA GLN A 20 49.78 36.99 -29.26
C GLN A 20 48.29 36.64 -29.37
N TYR A 21 47.60 36.98 -30.45
CA TYR A 21 46.18 36.64 -30.73
C TYR A 21 46.01 35.30 -31.47
N ASP A 22 47.06 34.61 -31.85
CA ASP A 22 47.00 33.33 -32.55
C ASP A 22 46.59 32.16 -31.63
N ILE A 23 46.75 32.35 -30.32
CA ILE A 23 46.37 31.38 -29.29
C ILE A 23 45.16 31.93 -28.50
N PRO A 24 43.97 31.35 -28.65
CA PRO A 24 42.75 31.88 -28.00
C PRO A 24 42.81 31.88 -26.48
N ILE A 25 43.53 30.91 -25.87
CA ILE A 25 43.76 30.84 -24.43
C ILE A 25 45.24 30.61 -24.22
N PHE A 26 45.92 31.61 -23.65
CA PHE A 26 47.34 31.56 -23.31
C PHE A 26 47.61 32.33 -22.02
N ASP A 27 48.23 31.66 -21.06
CA ASP A 27 48.73 32.29 -19.84
C ASP A 27 50.26 32.37 -19.90
N PRO A 28 50.84 33.59 -20.03
CA PRO A 28 52.27 33.77 -20.13
C PRO A 28 53.05 33.40 -18.85
N ASN A 29 52.39 33.40 -17.69
CA ASN A 29 53.04 33.10 -16.41
C ASN A 29 53.23 31.60 -16.19
N THR A 30 52.25 30.79 -16.63
CA THR A 30 52.27 29.33 -16.46
C THR A 30 52.70 28.58 -17.73
N GLY A 31 52.75 29.26 -18.87
CA GLY A 31 52.97 28.64 -20.18
C GLY A 31 51.79 27.77 -20.68
N PHE A 32 50.61 27.85 -20.01
CA PHE A 32 49.42 27.14 -20.41
C PHE A 32 48.84 27.69 -21.71
N ALA A 33 48.61 26.82 -22.70
CA ALA A 33 48.09 27.20 -24.00
C ALA A 33 47.09 26.18 -24.54
N ILE A 34 45.99 26.66 -25.12
CA ILE A 34 45.00 25.80 -25.80
C ILE A 34 44.81 26.28 -27.24
N CYS A 35 44.97 25.36 -28.21
CA CYS A 35 44.77 25.67 -29.62
C CYS A 35 43.30 25.79 -30.01
N LYS A 36 43.01 26.54 -31.09
CA LYS A 36 41.65 26.75 -31.61
C LYS A 36 40.86 25.45 -31.84
N ASN A 37 41.53 24.39 -32.29
CA ASN A 37 40.88 23.11 -32.54
C ASN A 37 40.41 22.42 -31.25
N CYS A 38 41.25 22.44 -30.20
CA CYS A 38 40.86 21.89 -28.90
C CYS A 38 39.73 22.70 -28.25
N ILE A 39 39.71 24.02 -28.41
CA ILE A 39 38.59 24.85 -27.93
C ILE A 39 37.31 24.49 -28.67
N ARG A 40 37.33 24.31 -29.99
CA ARG A 40 36.18 23.91 -30.75
C ARG A 40 35.66 22.53 -30.35
N GLU A 41 36.55 21.59 -30.07
CA GLU A 41 36.17 20.24 -29.60
C GLU A 41 35.53 20.28 -28.19
N VAL A 42 36.11 21.08 -27.27
CA VAL A 42 35.55 21.27 -25.92
C VAL A 42 34.20 21.95 -26.00
N ASN A 43 34.04 23.01 -26.80
CA ASN A 43 32.76 23.68 -26.99
C ASN A 43 31.70 22.73 -27.58
N ARG A 44 32.06 21.94 -28.60
CA ARG A 44 31.16 20.94 -29.18
C ARG A 44 30.70 19.90 -28.13
N PHE A 45 31.64 19.45 -27.31
CA PHE A 45 31.31 18.51 -26.21
C PHE A 45 30.42 19.15 -25.17
N LEU A 46 30.60 20.41 -24.81
CA LEU A 46 29.74 21.15 -23.91
C LEU A 46 28.35 21.37 -24.50
N ASP A 47 28.28 21.77 -25.78
CA ASP A 47 27.01 21.94 -26.49
C ASP A 47 26.22 20.63 -26.59
N GLU A 48 26.87 19.50 -26.92
CA GLU A 48 26.25 18.16 -26.92
C GLU A 48 25.76 17.77 -25.52
N HIS A 49 26.53 18.07 -24.47
CA HIS A 49 26.17 17.76 -23.10
C HIS A 49 25.00 18.64 -22.60
N ASP A 50 24.96 19.92 -23.00
CA ASP A 50 23.86 20.82 -22.65
C ASP A 50 22.58 20.48 -23.44
N GLN A 51 22.70 20.02 -24.70
CA GLN A 51 21.55 19.48 -25.45
C GLN A 51 20.98 18.21 -24.80
N ILE A 52 21.84 17.27 -24.32
CA ILE A 52 21.43 16.08 -23.60
C ILE A 52 20.72 16.47 -22.29
N LYS A 53 21.23 17.44 -21.55
CA LYS A 53 20.59 17.97 -20.35
C LYS A 53 19.25 18.64 -20.67
N GLY A 54 19.20 19.45 -21.72
CA GLY A 54 17.97 20.12 -22.17
C GLY A 54 16.88 19.10 -22.53
N GLN A 55 17.22 18.07 -23.31
CA GLN A 55 16.28 17.00 -23.67
C GLN A 55 15.82 16.19 -22.45
N ALA A 56 16.73 15.92 -21.49
CA ALA A 56 16.35 15.23 -20.25
C ALA A 56 15.39 16.07 -19.39
N VAL A 57 15.59 17.39 -19.33
CA VAL A 57 14.69 18.32 -18.60
C VAL A 57 13.36 18.45 -19.30
N GLU A 58 13.32 18.59 -20.63
CA GLU A 58 12.06 18.65 -21.40
C GLU A 58 11.27 17.34 -21.28
N THR A 59 11.94 16.19 -21.33
CA THR A 59 11.30 14.88 -21.15
C THR A 59 10.70 14.77 -19.75
N GLN A 60 11.43 15.17 -18.71
CA GLN A 60 10.92 15.17 -17.34
C GLN A 60 9.75 16.13 -17.15
N GLN A 61 9.76 17.31 -17.78
CA GLN A 61 8.63 18.25 -17.72
C GLN A 61 7.40 17.71 -18.44
N GLN A 62 7.56 17.08 -19.60
CA GLN A 62 6.45 16.45 -20.33
C GLN A 62 5.83 15.29 -19.53
N HIS A 63 6.65 14.44 -18.89
CA HIS A 63 6.16 13.38 -18.00
C HIS A 63 5.41 13.93 -16.79
N LYS A 64 5.94 14.97 -16.14
CA LYS A 64 5.25 15.64 -15.02
C LYS A 64 3.88 16.21 -15.43
N HIS A 65 3.78 16.87 -16.58
CA HIS A 65 2.51 17.38 -17.09
C HIS A 65 1.52 16.26 -17.43
N GLY A 66 1.98 15.14 -17.97
CA GLY A 66 1.16 13.95 -18.24
C GLY A 66 0.55 13.39 -16.97
N PHE A 67 1.37 13.18 -15.94
CA PHE A 67 0.92 12.65 -14.64
C PHE A 67 -0.04 13.61 -13.93
N ALA A 68 0.27 14.91 -13.86
CA ALA A 68 -0.60 15.92 -13.25
C ALA A 68 -2.00 15.97 -13.92
N SER A 69 -2.04 15.85 -15.26
CA SER A 69 -3.30 15.78 -16.00
C SER A 69 -4.11 14.51 -15.65
N GLN A 70 -3.45 13.36 -15.56
CA GLN A 70 -4.09 12.10 -15.17
C GLN A 70 -4.59 12.17 -13.73
N LEU A 71 -3.77 12.65 -12.80
CA LEU A 71 -4.12 12.83 -11.39
C LEU A 71 -5.32 13.78 -11.23
N SER A 72 -5.35 14.89 -11.96
CA SER A 72 -6.48 15.83 -11.97
C SER A 72 -7.78 15.14 -12.39
N LYS A 73 -7.74 14.28 -13.42
CA LYS A 73 -8.92 13.50 -13.87
C LYS A 73 -9.37 12.52 -12.79
N VAL A 74 -8.43 11.81 -12.16
CA VAL A 74 -8.72 10.85 -11.07
C VAL A 74 -9.37 11.58 -9.89
N LEU A 75 -8.83 12.72 -9.46
CA LEU A 75 -9.37 13.50 -8.35
C LEU A 75 -10.75 14.11 -8.64
N LYS A 76 -10.97 14.57 -9.88
CA LYS A 76 -12.30 15.08 -10.30
C LYS A 76 -13.38 14.00 -10.22
N LYS A 77 -13.05 12.76 -10.58
CA LYS A 77 -13.94 11.60 -10.55
C LYS A 77 -14.12 11.05 -9.13
N ASN A 78 -13.03 10.97 -8.35
CA ASN A 78 -13.00 10.30 -7.06
C ASN A 78 -12.91 11.32 -5.90
N LYS A 79 -14.00 12.03 -5.64
CA LYS A 79 -14.14 12.88 -4.45
C LYS A 79 -14.34 12.01 -3.19
N PRO A 80 -14.10 12.52 -1.97
CA PRO A 80 -14.15 11.70 -0.74
C PRO A 80 -15.43 10.89 -0.56
N HIS A 81 -16.61 11.43 -0.95
CA HIS A 81 -17.88 10.70 -0.86
C HIS A 81 -17.92 9.52 -1.86
N VAL A 82 -17.42 9.71 -3.10
CA VAL A 82 -17.35 8.65 -4.11
C VAL A 82 -16.39 7.54 -3.68
N ILE A 83 -15.23 7.92 -3.10
CA ILE A 83 -14.28 6.95 -2.53
C ILE A 83 -14.97 6.13 -1.42
N LYS A 84 -15.70 6.81 -0.51
CA LYS A 84 -16.42 6.12 0.55
C LYS A 84 -17.50 5.19 0.01
N GLU A 85 -18.32 5.63 -0.94
CA GLU A 85 -19.36 4.82 -1.58
C GLU A 85 -18.76 3.55 -2.24
N TYR A 86 -17.63 3.69 -2.94
CA TYR A 86 -16.93 2.54 -3.47
C TYR A 86 -16.44 1.58 -2.37
N LEU A 87 -15.89 2.11 -1.28
CA LEU A 87 -15.45 1.27 -0.14
C LEU A 87 -16.64 0.56 0.53
N ASP A 88 -17.82 1.18 0.56
CA ASP A 88 -19.05 0.59 1.10
C ASP A 88 -19.50 -0.66 0.33
N GLU A 89 -19.15 -0.77 -0.97
CA GLU A 89 -19.46 -1.95 -1.78
C GLU A 89 -18.66 -3.20 -1.38
N PHE A 90 -17.52 -3.03 -0.70
CA PHE A 90 -16.58 -4.10 -0.36
C PHE A 90 -16.39 -4.31 1.13
N ILE A 91 -16.57 -3.27 1.94
CA ILE A 91 -16.25 -3.26 3.37
C ILE A 91 -17.50 -2.97 4.19
N ILE A 92 -17.88 -3.92 5.02
CA ILE A 92 -19.00 -3.80 5.96
C ILE A 92 -18.52 -3.07 7.21
N LYS A 93 -19.40 -2.27 7.81
CA LYS A 93 -19.11 -1.45 9.00
C LYS A 93 -17.99 -0.44 8.71
N GLN A 94 -17.27 0.01 9.70
CA GLN A 94 -16.06 0.89 9.59
C GLN A 94 -16.36 2.28 9.00
N GLU A 95 -17.54 2.85 9.25
CA GLU A 95 -17.99 4.09 8.61
C GLU A 95 -17.04 5.27 8.83
N ARG A 96 -16.54 5.41 10.07
CA ARG A 96 -15.59 6.46 10.43
C ARG A 96 -14.25 6.27 9.74
N ALA A 97 -13.73 5.05 9.72
CA ALA A 97 -12.46 4.73 9.07
C ALA A 97 -12.51 4.98 7.56
N LYS A 98 -13.58 4.53 6.89
CA LYS A 98 -13.82 4.78 5.46
C LYS A 98 -13.82 6.28 5.17
N LYS A 99 -14.51 7.09 5.98
CA LYS A 99 -14.55 8.56 5.84
C LYS A 99 -13.17 9.19 6.03
N ILE A 100 -12.43 8.82 7.07
CA ILE A 100 -11.10 9.36 7.37
C ILE A 100 -10.13 9.03 6.22
N LEU A 101 -10.08 7.76 5.78
CA LEU A 101 -9.18 7.32 4.71
C LEU A 101 -9.52 7.96 3.37
N SER A 102 -10.82 8.12 3.05
CA SER A 102 -11.25 8.80 1.83
C SER A 102 -10.78 10.25 1.78
N VAL A 103 -10.89 10.97 2.91
CA VAL A 103 -10.43 12.36 3.01
C VAL A 103 -8.90 12.43 2.98
N ALA A 104 -8.21 11.56 3.73
CA ALA A 104 -6.75 11.55 3.81
C ALA A 104 -6.11 11.28 2.44
N ALA A 105 -6.58 10.26 1.71
CA ALA A 105 -6.09 9.95 0.38
C ALA A 105 -6.39 11.08 -0.61
N TYR A 106 -7.61 11.60 -0.63
CA TYR A 106 -7.97 12.72 -1.50
C TYR A 106 -7.09 13.95 -1.26
N ASN A 107 -6.88 14.33 0.01
CA ASN A 107 -6.05 15.48 0.35
C ASN A 107 -4.59 15.24 -0.01
N HIS A 108 -4.06 14.03 0.19
CA HIS A 108 -2.69 13.68 -0.20
C HIS A 108 -2.44 13.91 -1.69
N TYR A 109 -3.31 13.37 -2.55
CA TYR A 109 -3.16 13.53 -4.01
C TYR A 109 -3.51 14.93 -4.49
N LYS A 110 -4.42 15.64 -3.79
CA LYS A 110 -4.69 17.06 -4.07
C LYS A 110 -3.48 17.94 -3.74
N ARG A 111 -2.77 17.66 -2.64
CA ARG A 111 -1.51 18.33 -2.31
C ARG A 111 -0.48 18.13 -3.42
N MET A 112 -0.31 16.88 -3.88
CA MET A 112 0.61 16.58 -4.98
C MET A 112 0.27 17.37 -6.25
N LEU A 113 -1.01 17.44 -6.61
CA LEU A 113 -1.46 18.23 -7.77
C LEU A 113 -1.11 19.71 -7.57
N TYR A 114 -1.32 20.24 -6.37
CA TYR A 114 -0.94 21.61 -6.04
C TYR A 114 0.56 21.86 -6.20
N ASP A 115 1.39 20.95 -5.69
CA ASP A 115 2.86 21.01 -5.81
C ASP A 115 3.35 20.95 -7.27
N TYR A 116 2.57 20.30 -8.18
CA TYR A 116 2.87 20.27 -9.61
C TYR A 116 2.44 21.54 -10.35
N GLU A 117 1.35 22.19 -9.93
CA GLU A 117 0.81 23.39 -10.57
C GLU A 117 1.51 24.67 -10.10
N HIS A 118 2.11 24.65 -8.91
CA HIS A 118 2.75 25.81 -8.31
C HIS A 118 4.22 25.49 -8.07
N ASP A 119 5.12 26.26 -8.69
CA ASP A 119 6.56 26.15 -8.40
C ASP A 119 6.80 26.50 -6.92
N SER A 120 7.25 25.50 -6.17
CA SER A 120 7.35 25.49 -4.71
C SER A 120 8.31 26.57 -4.19
N GLY A 121 7.77 27.72 -3.81
CA GLY A 121 8.58 28.79 -3.23
C GLY A 121 8.06 29.31 -1.88
N GLU A 122 6.77 29.47 -1.69
CA GLU A 122 6.27 30.19 -0.51
C GLU A 122 5.15 29.47 0.26
N ASP A 123 4.38 28.56 -0.35
CA ASP A 123 3.24 27.87 0.29
C ASP A 123 3.35 26.34 0.15
N GLU A 124 4.26 25.72 0.90
CA GLU A 124 4.41 24.26 0.92
C GLU A 124 3.33 23.61 1.79
N LEU A 125 2.54 22.71 1.20
CA LEU A 125 1.54 21.93 1.93
C LEU A 125 2.18 20.71 2.61
N ASP A 126 1.96 20.58 3.91
CA ASP A 126 2.51 19.47 4.70
C ASP A 126 1.95 18.12 4.27
N LYS A 127 2.83 17.12 4.28
CA LYS A 127 2.47 15.71 4.06
C LYS A 127 1.77 15.14 5.29
N SER A 128 0.62 14.49 5.08
CA SER A 128 -0.16 13.86 6.13
C SER A 128 -0.19 12.35 5.95
N ASN A 129 0.70 11.63 6.65
CA ASN A 129 0.63 10.17 6.70
C ASN A 129 -0.43 9.72 7.72
N VAL A 130 -0.83 8.45 7.66
CA VAL A 130 -1.95 7.91 8.43
C VAL A 130 -1.48 6.80 9.36
N ILE A 131 -1.99 6.77 10.58
CA ILE A 131 -1.93 5.60 11.45
C ILE A 131 -3.31 4.95 11.52
N ILE A 132 -3.37 3.64 11.23
CA ILE A 132 -4.60 2.85 11.22
C ILE A 132 -4.54 1.79 12.32
N MET A 133 -5.51 1.78 13.22
CA MET A 133 -5.55 0.90 14.38
C MET A 133 -6.85 0.13 14.44
N GLY A 134 -6.80 -1.10 14.92
CA GLY A 134 -7.98 -1.91 15.17
C GLY A 134 -7.66 -3.40 15.27
N PRO A 135 -8.60 -4.21 15.76
CA PRO A 135 -8.39 -5.64 15.99
C PRO A 135 -7.88 -6.40 14.77
N THR A 136 -7.30 -7.56 15.01
CA THR A 136 -6.93 -8.46 13.91
C THR A 136 -8.19 -8.90 13.17
N GLY A 137 -8.13 -8.89 11.82
CA GLY A 137 -9.26 -9.32 10.99
C GLY A 137 -10.42 -8.31 10.87
N CYS A 138 -10.28 -7.05 11.33
CA CYS A 138 -11.29 -6.00 11.15
C CYS A 138 -11.30 -5.32 9.77
N GLY A 139 -10.37 -5.70 8.86
CA GLY A 139 -10.37 -5.21 7.48
C GLY A 139 -9.35 -4.12 7.14
N LYS A 140 -8.34 -3.83 7.96
CA LYS A 140 -7.31 -2.79 7.71
C LYS A 140 -6.69 -2.90 6.31
N THR A 141 -6.08 -4.02 6.01
CA THR A 141 -5.40 -4.25 4.72
C THR A 141 -6.38 -4.26 3.54
N ALA A 142 -7.60 -4.80 3.74
CA ALA A 142 -8.64 -4.81 2.71
C ALA A 142 -9.09 -3.39 2.34
N LEU A 143 -9.33 -2.51 3.32
CA LEU A 143 -9.66 -1.11 3.09
C LEU A 143 -8.63 -0.41 2.20
N LEU A 144 -7.34 -0.58 2.53
CA LEU A 144 -6.25 0.06 1.80
C LEU A 144 -6.06 -0.52 0.39
N SER A 145 -6.24 -1.83 0.23
CA SER A 145 -6.18 -2.49 -1.08
C SER A 145 -7.31 -2.03 -2.00
N HIS A 146 -8.53 -1.88 -1.50
CA HIS A 146 -9.63 -1.35 -2.30
C HIS A 146 -9.47 0.14 -2.62
N LEU A 147 -8.95 0.93 -1.67
CA LEU A 147 -8.63 2.33 -1.88
C LEU A 147 -7.60 2.52 -3.02
N SER A 148 -6.51 1.76 -2.99
CA SER A 148 -5.47 1.83 -4.02
C SER A 148 -5.97 1.41 -5.40
N ARG A 149 -6.83 0.39 -5.48
CA ARG A 149 -7.46 -0.06 -6.74
C ARG A 149 -8.36 1.01 -7.35
N LEU A 150 -9.20 1.68 -6.54
CA LEU A 150 -10.06 2.76 -7.03
C LEU A 150 -9.26 3.92 -7.61
N LEU A 151 -8.15 4.26 -6.97
CA LEU A 151 -7.29 5.36 -7.37
C LEU A 151 -6.30 4.99 -8.48
N ASP A 152 -6.22 3.71 -8.84
CA ASP A 152 -5.25 3.14 -9.80
C ASP A 152 -3.80 3.48 -9.45
N ILE A 153 -3.44 3.24 -8.18
CA ILE A 153 -2.16 3.63 -7.60
C ILE A 153 -1.43 2.40 -7.07
N PRO A 154 -0.09 2.29 -7.30
CA PRO A 154 0.70 1.21 -6.75
C PRO A 154 0.59 1.11 -5.23
N PHE A 155 0.42 -0.11 -4.73
CA PHE A 155 0.25 -0.40 -3.31
C PHE A 155 1.18 -1.53 -2.89
N ALA A 156 1.94 -1.30 -1.82
CA ALA A 156 2.79 -2.32 -1.22
C ALA A 156 2.51 -2.47 0.27
N VAL A 157 2.48 -3.71 0.73
CA VAL A 157 2.39 -4.06 2.15
C VAL A 157 3.75 -4.56 2.61
N THR A 158 4.22 -4.06 3.74
CA THR A 158 5.45 -4.51 4.37
C THR A 158 5.19 -4.72 5.86
N ASP A 159 5.59 -5.87 6.38
CA ASP A 159 5.52 -6.17 7.79
C ASP A 159 6.62 -5.42 8.55
N ALA A 160 6.23 -4.49 9.42
CA ALA A 160 7.17 -3.69 10.20
C ALA A 160 7.97 -4.53 11.20
N SER A 161 7.43 -5.67 11.66
CA SER A 161 8.12 -6.58 12.57
C SER A 161 9.33 -7.30 11.94
N SER A 162 9.36 -7.36 10.61
CA SER A 162 10.47 -7.94 9.83
C SER A 162 11.62 -6.96 9.59
N LEU A 163 11.41 -5.67 9.87
CA LEU A 163 12.41 -4.63 9.66
C LEU A 163 13.41 -4.58 10.81
N THR A 164 14.66 -4.29 10.47
CA THR A 164 15.76 -4.15 11.44
C THR A 164 16.52 -2.86 11.22
N GLU A 165 17.21 -2.40 12.24
CA GLU A 165 18.12 -1.28 12.13
C GLU A 165 19.27 -1.60 11.16
N ALA A 166 19.75 -0.59 10.43
CA ALA A 166 20.84 -0.75 9.49
C ALA A 166 22.09 -1.36 10.15
N GLY A 167 22.57 -2.48 9.59
CA GLY A 167 23.73 -3.21 10.11
C GLY A 167 23.40 -4.42 10.97
N PHE A 168 22.14 -4.66 11.33
CA PHE A 168 21.68 -5.88 11.99
C PHE A 168 21.20 -6.93 10.99
N VAL A 169 21.06 -8.17 11.45
CA VAL A 169 20.53 -9.27 10.60
C VAL A 169 19.01 -9.12 10.47
N GLY A 170 18.56 -8.80 9.27
CA GLY A 170 17.13 -8.60 8.94
C GLY A 170 16.94 -7.79 7.66
N ALA A 171 15.75 -7.30 7.46
CA ALA A 171 15.40 -6.47 6.32
C ALA A 171 15.59 -4.99 6.67
N ASP A 172 16.41 -4.27 5.91
CA ASP A 172 16.56 -2.82 6.05
C ASP A 172 15.22 -2.11 5.75
N VAL A 173 15.00 -0.94 6.36
CA VAL A 173 13.74 -0.18 6.19
C VAL A 173 13.42 0.18 4.73
N GLU A 174 14.44 0.27 3.86
CA GLU A 174 14.33 0.53 2.42
C GLU A 174 13.59 -0.59 1.66
N VAL A 175 13.43 -1.77 2.29
CA VAL A 175 12.64 -2.88 1.72
C VAL A 175 11.20 -2.46 1.44
N ALA A 176 10.63 -1.56 2.24
CA ALA A 176 9.29 -1.06 2.02
C ALA A 176 9.17 -0.31 0.68
N VAL A 177 10.11 0.58 0.38
CA VAL A 177 10.16 1.32 -0.89
C VAL A 177 10.48 0.38 -2.06
N ARG A 178 11.38 -0.58 -1.85
CA ARG A 178 11.70 -1.60 -2.85
C ARG A 178 10.49 -2.46 -3.21
N ASN A 179 9.68 -2.87 -2.24
CA ASN A 179 8.44 -3.61 -2.49
C ASN A 179 7.46 -2.79 -3.33
N LEU A 180 7.33 -1.50 -3.03
CA LEU A 180 6.49 -0.59 -3.83
C LEU A 180 7.01 -0.44 -5.26
N TYR A 181 8.33 -0.34 -5.47
CA TYR A 181 8.95 -0.29 -6.78
C TYR A 181 8.62 -1.51 -7.65
N TYR A 182 8.61 -2.72 -7.05
CA TYR A 182 8.18 -3.92 -7.78
C TYR A 182 6.67 -3.94 -8.03
N ALA A 183 5.85 -3.47 -7.09
CA ALA A 183 4.40 -3.35 -7.28
C ALA A 183 4.04 -2.31 -8.36
N ALA A 184 4.86 -1.28 -8.54
CA ALA A 184 4.75 -0.28 -9.59
C ALA A 184 5.27 -0.73 -10.97
N GLY A 185 5.63 -2.02 -11.12
CA GLY A 185 6.19 -2.54 -12.38
C GLY A 185 7.59 -2.03 -12.71
N LYS A 186 8.38 -1.66 -11.70
CA LYS A 186 9.73 -1.07 -11.79
C LYS A 186 9.76 0.33 -12.41
N ASP A 187 8.67 1.03 -12.35
CA ASP A 187 8.53 2.42 -12.77
C ASP A 187 8.79 3.33 -11.56
N ILE A 188 9.81 4.17 -11.63
CA ILE A 188 10.22 5.06 -10.53
C ILE A 188 9.16 6.12 -10.29
N GLU A 189 8.62 6.74 -11.35
CA GLU A 189 7.63 7.79 -11.25
C GLU A 189 6.36 7.28 -10.57
N LYS A 190 5.83 6.13 -11.01
CA LYS A 190 4.69 5.48 -10.35
C LYS A 190 5.00 5.11 -8.91
N THR A 191 6.23 4.68 -8.61
CA THR A 191 6.66 4.34 -7.25
C THR A 191 6.60 5.56 -6.33
N GLU A 192 7.07 6.71 -6.79
CA GLU A 192 7.10 7.95 -6.01
C GLU A 192 5.71 8.50 -5.66
N HIS A 193 4.66 7.99 -6.31
CA HIS A 193 3.27 8.37 -6.07
C HIS A 193 2.41 7.28 -5.44
N GLY A 194 3.03 6.18 -5.03
CA GLY A 194 2.37 4.99 -4.49
C GLY A 194 1.94 5.12 -3.03
N ILE A 195 1.38 4.03 -2.53
CA ILE A 195 0.98 3.87 -1.13
C ILE A 195 1.80 2.74 -0.51
N ILE A 196 2.46 3.00 0.62
CA ILE A 196 3.12 1.99 1.45
C ILE A 196 2.30 1.78 2.71
N TYR A 197 1.89 0.53 2.95
CA TYR A 197 1.30 0.10 4.20
C TYR A 197 2.30 -0.70 5.02
N LEU A 198 2.68 -0.15 6.18
CA LEU A 198 3.51 -0.83 7.16
C LEU A 198 2.59 -1.50 8.18
N ASP A 199 2.36 -2.81 8.01
CA ASP A 199 1.53 -3.60 8.93
C ASP A 199 2.33 -4.03 10.18
N GLU A 200 1.65 -4.43 11.23
CA GLU A 200 2.24 -4.84 12.51
C GLU A 200 3.17 -3.79 13.16
N PHE A 201 2.89 -2.51 12.91
CA PHE A 201 3.70 -1.40 13.41
C PHE A 201 3.74 -1.32 14.95
N ASP A 202 2.70 -1.82 15.62
CA ASP A 202 2.65 -1.95 17.08
C ASP A 202 3.72 -2.91 17.64
N LYS A 203 4.30 -3.78 16.83
CA LYS A 203 5.35 -4.72 17.25
C LYS A 203 6.71 -4.04 17.41
N ILE A 204 6.94 -2.93 16.72
CA ILE A 204 8.16 -2.13 16.85
C ILE A 204 8.03 -1.01 17.90
N ALA A 205 6.91 -0.96 18.64
CA ALA A 205 6.75 -0.07 19.78
C ALA A 205 7.64 -0.50 20.95
N ARG A 206 8.19 0.47 21.67
CA ARG A 206 8.94 0.19 22.91
C ARG A 206 8.02 -0.47 23.93
N LYS A 207 8.44 -1.59 24.51
CA LYS A 207 7.71 -2.19 25.62
C LYS A 207 7.85 -1.30 26.86
N SER A 208 6.84 -0.52 27.17
CA SER A 208 6.75 0.19 28.45
C SER A 208 6.32 -0.78 29.55
N GLY A 209 7.27 -1.57 30.08
CA GLY A 209 7.05 -2.40 31.27
C GLY A 209 7.44 -1.65 32.55
N GLU A 210 6.68 -1.84 33.63
CA GLU A 210 6.98 -1.33 34.98
C GLU A 210 8.29 -1.87 35.59
N ASN A 211 8.95 -2.81 34.93
CA ASN A 211 10.30 -3.27 35.26
C ASN A 211 11.30 -2.64 34.28
N ASN A 212 11.87 -1.52 34.69
CA ASN A 212 13.09 -0.94 34.13
C ASN A 212 14.28 -1.88 34.36
N SER A 213 14.28 -3.07 33.77
CA SER A 213 15.53 -3.76 33.49
C SER A 213 16.21 -2.99 32.37
N ILE A 214 17.40 -2.50 32.66
CA ILE A 214 18.28 -1.60 31.90
C ILE A 214 18.72 -2.18 30.51
N THR A 215 18.11 -3.20 30.03
CA THR A 215 18.22 -3.68 28.65
C THR A 215 17.14 -2.99 27.82
N ALA A 216 17.39 -1.71 27.47
CA ALA A 216 16.76 -1.10 26.32
C ALA A 216 16.91 -2.10 25.18
N ASP A 217 15.79 -2.49 24.57
CA ASP A 217 15.82 -3.25 23.31
C ASP A 217 16.11 -2.22 22.19
N PRO A 218 17.38 -1.99 21.83
CA PRO A 218 17.76 -0.88 20.97
C PRO A 218 17.29 -1.10 19.53
N GLY A 219 16.92 -2.33 19.18
CA GLY A 219 16.51 -2.69 17.82
C GLY A 219 15.20 -2.03 17.38
N HIS A 220 14.21 -1.95 18.26
CA HIS A 220 12.90 -1.42 17.89
C HIS A 220 12.87 0.11 17.75
N GLU A 221 13.62 0.84 18.59
CA GLU A 221 13.76 2.29 18.43
C GLU A 221 14.57 2.66 17.20
N GLY A 222 15.64 1.94 16.90
CA GLY A 222 16.45 2.15 15.70
C GLY A 222 15.64 1.98 14.42
N VAL A 223 14.71 1.01 14.37
CA VAL A 223 13.77 0.84 13.25
C VAL A 223 12.84 2.05 13.13
N GLN A 224 12.26 2.53 14.24
CA GLN A 224 11.41 3.71 14.23
C GLN A 224 12.18 4.94 13.72
N GLN A 225 13.41 5.16 14.16
CA GLN A 225 14.27 6.26 13.68
C GLN A 225 14.65 6.10 12.20
N GLY A 226 14.92 4.88 11.73
CA GLY A 226 15.17 4.59 10.32
C GLY A 226 13.98 4.93 9.42
N LEU A 227 12.77 4.61 9.88
CA LEU A 227 11.52 4.94 9.17
C LEU A 227 11.25 6.44 9.11
N LEU A 228 11.71 7.22 10.10
CA LEU A 228 11.42 8.65 10.20
C LEU A 228 11.83 9.41 8.93
N LYS A 229 13.05 9.14 8.40
CA LYS A 229 13.55 9.79 7.18
C LYS A 229 12.62 9.55 5.98
N MET A 230 12.09 8.33 5.84
CA MET A 230 11.16 8.01 4.75
C MET A 230 9.80 8.67 4.92
N LEU A 231 9.30 8.75 6.16
CA LEU A 231 8.04 9.41 6.47
C LEU A 231 8.09 10.91 6.22
N GLU A 232 9.24 11.54 6.45
CA GLU A 232 9.49 12.97 6.19
C GLU A 232 9.60 13.29 4.70
N GLY A 233 10.06 12.36 3.90
CA GLY A 233 10.30 12.54 2.48
C GLY A 233 11.79 12.73 2.18
N SER A 234 12.47 11.66 1.84
CA SER A 234 13.88 11.63 1.49
C SER A 234 14.11 10.77 0.25
N VAL A 235 15.29 10.89 -0.34
CA VAL A 235 15.71 9.99 -1.41
C VAL A 235 16.25 8.72 -0.77
N VAL A 236 15.60 7.60 -1.07
CA VAL A 236 15.96 6.25 -0.63
C VAL A 236 16.70 5.55 -1.76
N GLU A 237 17.83 4.93 -1.43
CA GLU A 237 18.66 4.19 -2.38
C GLU A 237 18.66 2.70 -2.02
N PHE A 238 18.39 1.84 -3.01
CA PHE A 238 18.43 0.39 -2.83
C PHE A 238 18.92 -0.32 -4.10
N THR A 239 19.38 -1.56 -3.93
CA THR A 239 19.76 -2.43 -5.05
C THR A 239 18.60 -3.31 -5.49
N ALA A 240 18.53 -3.67 -6.79
CA ALA A 240 17.54 -4.60 -7.29
C ALA A 240 17.65 -5.98 -6.62
N ARG A 241 16.52 -6.72 -6.55
CA ARG A 241 16.48 -8.09 -5.98
C ARG A 241 17.48 -9.01 -6.72
N GLY A 242 18.22 -9.81 -5.94
CA GLY A 242 19.16 -10.80 -6.48
C GLY A 242 20.58 -10.27 -6.71
N GLN A 243 20.81 -8.99 -6.63
CA GLN A 243 22.16 -8.44 -6.65
C GLN A 243 22.71 -8.35 -5.23
N ARG A 244 23.91 -8.90 -5.01
CA ARG A 244 24.63 -8.71 -3.74
C ARG A 244 24.96 -7.22 -3.60
N LYS A 245 24.99 -6.70 -2.36
CA LYS A 245 25.48 -5.36 -2.05
C LYS A 245 26.97 -5.27 -2.43
N HIS A 246 27.27 -5.09 -3.72
CA HIS A 246 28.59 -4.74 -4.21
C HIS A 246 28.66 -3.23 -4.35
N PRO A 247 29.77 -2.57 -4.05
CA PRO A 247 29.92 -1.13 -4.18
C PRO A 247 29.65 -0.59 -5.59
N GLU A 248 29.80 -1.43 -6.62
CA GLU A 248 29.58 -1.09 -8.03
C GLU A 248 28.20 -1.51 -8.57
N ALA A 249 27.31 -2.09 -7.73
CA ALA A 249 25.99 -2.46 -8.19
C ALA A 249 25.13 -1.21 -8.45
N PRO A 250 24.38 -1.16 -9.56
CA PRO A 250 23.53 -0.02 -9.87
C PRO A 250 22.46 0.14 -8.79
N THR A 251 22.44 1.31 -8.17
CA THR A 251 21.46 1.70 -7.16
C THR A 251 20.28 2.39 -7.81
N ILE A 252 19.09 2.08 -7.31
CA ILE A 252 17.84 2.74 -7.70
C ILE A 252 17.54 3.79 -6.64
N LYS A 253 17.26 5.01 -7.07
CA LYS A 253 16.92 6.15 -6.21
C LYS A 253 15.44 6.47 -6.35
N VAL A 254 14.74 6.55 -5.23
CA VAL A 254 13.31 6.87 -5.16
C VAL A 254 13.09 7.97 -4.13
N ASN A 255 12.40 9.03 -4.50
CA ASN A 255 12.04 10.11 -3.61
C ASN A 255 10.72 9.77 -2.90
N THR A 256 10.73 9.70 -1.58
CA THR A 256 9.56 9.31 -0.78
C THR A 256 8.63 10.48 -0.42
N ARG A 257 8.91 11.70 -0.85
CA ARG A 257 8.13 12.90 -0.54
C ARG A 257 6.64 12.75 -0.86
N ASN A 258 6.33 12.13 -2.01
CA ASN A 258 4.96 11.96 -2.51
C ASN A 258 4.38 10.56 -2.28
N ILE A 259 5.10 9.65 -1.65
CA ILE A 259 4.58 8.35 -1.23
C ILE A 259 3.68 8.55 -0.01
N LEU A 260 2.44 8.05 -0.05
CA LEU A 260 1.56 8.02 1.11
C LEU A 260 1.94 6.84 2.01
N PHE A 261 2.45 7.13 3.19
CA PHE A 261 2.69 6.12 4.21
C PHE A 261 1.47 5.95 5.11
N ILE A 262 1.07 4.71 5.27
CA ILE A 262 0.04 4.30 6.20
C ILE A 262 0.66 3.26 7.11
N VAL A 263 0.74 3.53 8.41
CA VAL A 263 1.24 2.57 9.38
C VAL A 263 0.08 1.93 10.10
N GLY A 264 0.12 0.64 10.37
CA GLY A 264 -1.00 -0.03 11.02
C GLY A 264 -0.62 -1.16 11.93
N GLY A 265 -1.54 -1.50 12.84
CA GLY A 265 -1.38 -2.60 13.78
C GLY A 265 -2.63 -2.86 14.58
N ALA A 266 -2.56 -3.89 15.43
CA ALA A 266 -3.65 -4.20 16.37
C ALA A 266 -3.65 -3.27 17.57
N PHE A 267 -2.50 -2.76 18.01
CA PHE A 267 -2.30 -1.90 19.17
C PHE A 267 -2.99 -2.45 20.43
N VAL A 268 -2.81 -3.75 20.68
CA VAL A 268 -3.42 -4.45 21.82
C VAL A 268 -3.02 -3.78 23.14
N GLY A 269 -4.00 -3.41 23.95
CA GLY A 269 -3.78 -2.75 25.24
C GLY A 269 -3.86 -1.21 25.21
N ILE A 270 -3.95 -0.59 24.03
CA ILE A 270 -4.09 0.87 23.92
C ILE A 270 -5.40 1.35 24.56
N GLU A 271 -6.46 0.53 24.50
CA GLU A 271 -7.75 0.80 25.14
C GLU A 271 -7.62 0.98 26.67
N LYS A 272 -6.68 0.26 27.29
CA LYS A 272 -6.39 0.41 28.73
C LYS A 272 -5.71 1.74 29.04
N ILE A 273 -4.82 2.20 28.15
CA ILE A 273 -4.14 3.50 28.27
C ILE A 273 -5.16 4.63 28.17
N VAL A 274 -6.05 4.55 27.16
CA VAL A 274 -7.14 5.51 26.95
C VAL A 274 -8.08 5.52 28.14
N ALA A 275 -8.52 4.35 28.63
CA ALA A 275 -9.41 4.22 29.78
C ALA A 275 -8.81 4.86 31.04
N ARG A 276 -7.51 4.69 31.30
CA ARG A 276 -6.81 5.34 32.43
C ARG A 276 -6.81 6.86 32.29
N ARG A 277 -6.64 7.38 31.06
CA ARG A 277 -6.68 8.84 30.81
C ARG A 277 -8.07 9.40 31.02
N VAL A 278 -9.09 8.75 30.46
CA VAL A 278 -10.49 9.18 30.56
C VAL A 278 -10.97 9.15 32.03
N LYS A 279 -10.65 8.08 32.78
CA LYS A 279 -10.96 8.00 34.22
C LYS A 279 -10.28 9.07 35.05
N LYS A 280 -9.04 9.45 34.73
CA LYS A 280 -8.35 10.56 35.42
C LYS A 280 -8.98 11.93 35.14
N SER A 281 -9.56 12.11 33.95
CA SER A 281 -10.25 13.35 33.57
C SER A 281 -11.65 13.46 34.16
N ALA A 282 -12.33 12.31 34.40
CA ALA A 282 -13.59 12.25 35.12
C ALA A 282 -13.29 11.92 36.57
N SER A 283 -12.99 12.92 37.39
CA SER A 283 -12.90 12.77 38.84
C SER A 283 -14.29 12.41 39.40
N SER A 284 -14.61 11.13 39.39
CA SER A 284 -15.87 10.60 39.95
C SER A 284 -15.65 9.20 40.50
N MET A 285 -15.90 9.12 41.81
CA MET A 285 -16.07 7.89 42.57
C MET A 285 -17.16 7.02 42.00
N GLY A 286 -16.89 5.70 41.91
CA GLY A 286 -17.90 4.68 41.61
C GLY A 286 -17.25 3.30 41.51
N PHE A 287 -17.23 2.58 42.62
CA PHE A 287 -16.96 1.15 42.67
C PHE A 287 -18.15 0.40 42.04
N GLY A 288 -17.87 -0.40 41.00
CA GLY A 288 -18.84 -1.31 40.38
C GLY A 288 -18.12 -2.10 39.31
N ALA A 289 -17.45 -3.20 39.68
CA ALA A 289 -17.00 -4.19 38.72
C ALA A 289 -18.18 -5.15 38.47
N GLU A 290 -19.03 -4.83 37.52
CA GLU A 290 -19.99 -5.78 36.97
C GLU A 290 -19.25 -6.72 36.02
N ILE A 291 -19.57 -8.02 36.10
CA ILE A 291 -19.17 -9.05 35.14
C ILE A 291 -19.91 -8.71 33.84
N GLN A 292 -19.20 -8.14 32.89
CA GLN A 292 -19.75 -7.67 31.62
C GLN A 292 -19.75 -8.80 30.59
N SER A 293 -20.78 -8.85 29.78
CA SER A 293 -20.83 -9.76 28.60
C SER A 293 -19.75 -9.41 27.58
N ASN A 294 -19.40 -10.35 26.72
CA ASN A 294 -18.42 -10.11 25.63
C ASN A 294 -18.87 -8.97 24.70
N GLU A 295 -20.16 -8.75 24.52
CA GLU A 295 -20.71 -7.65 23.72
C GLU A 295 -20.48 -6.29 24.38
N ASP A 296 -20.61 -6.20 25.71
CA ASP A 296 -20.32 -4.97 26.45
C ASP A 296 -18.84 -4.63 26.41
N GLU A 297 -17.96 -5.64 26.40
CA GLU A 297 -16.52 -5.46 26.26
C GLU A 297 -16.15 -4.92 24.86
N SER A 298 -16.76 -5.45 23.80
CA SER A 298 -16.54 -4.99 22.42
C SER A 298 -17.01 -3.55 22.20
N LYS A 299 -18.20 -3.21 22.66
CA LYS A 299 -18.74 -1.84 22.58
C LYS A 299 -17.85 -0.86 23.33
N ARG A 300 -17.42 -1.23 24.52
CA ARG A 300 -16.50 -0.40 25.33
C ARG A 300 -15.14 -0.24 24.67
N TYR A 301 -14.61 -1.30 24.01
CA TYR A 301 -13.40 -1.18 23.20
C TYR A 301 -13.61 -0.16 22.09
N ASP A 302 -14.68 -0.26 21.31
CA ASP A 302 -14.99 0.63 20.20
C ASP A 302 -15.12 2.10 20.65
N GLU A 303 -15.76 2.35 21.79
CA GLU A 303 -15.86 3.70 22.39
C GLU A 303 -14.49 4.26 22.80
N LEU A 304 -13.62 3.42 23.36
CA LEU A 304 -12.31 3.85 23.83
C LEU A 304 -11.35 4.07 22.66
N ILE A 305 -11.34 3.18 21.67
CA ILE A 305 -10.41 3.27 20.52
C ILE A 305 -10.66 4.55 19.72
N HIS A 306 -11.91 5.03 19.65
CA HIS A 306 -12.24 6.29 18.98
C HIS A 306 -11.73 7.54 19.71
N GLN A 307 -11.35 7.40 20.97
CA GLN A 307 -10.82 8.49 21.80
C GLN A 307 -9.29 8.49 21.88
N VAL A 308 -8.60 7.65 21.10
CA VAL A 308 -7.14 7.63 21.05
C VAL A 308 -6.59 8.98 20.62
N ARG A 309 -5.53 9.41 21.30
CA ARG A 309 -4.82 10.68 21.08
C ARG A 309 -3.32 10.41 20.89
N PRO A 310 -2.57 11.38 20.34
CA PRO A 310 -1.12 11.28 20.22
C PRO A 310 -0.40 10.89 21.51
N GLU A 311 -0.83 11.42 22.66
CA GLU A 311 -0.23 11.12 23.96
C GLU A 311 -0.43 9.65 24.38
N ASP A 312 -1.50 9.00 23.92
CA ASP A 312 -1.74 7.58 24.22
C ASP A 312 -0.78 6.69 23.41
N LEU A 313 -0.48 7.08 22.17
CA LEU A 313 0.51 6.41 21.31
C LEU A 313 1.94 6.56 21.89
N MET A 314 2.29 7.71 22.42
CA MET A 314 3.57 7.90 23.14
C MET A 314 3.68 6.95 24.33
N LYS A 315 2.61 6.83 25.13
CA LYS A 315 2.57 5.90 26.26
C LYS A 315 2.59 4.44 25.83
N TYR A 316 2.11 4.15 24.63
CA TYR A 316 2.16 2.80 24.04
C TYR A 316 3.58 2.42 23.61
N GLY A 317 4.45 3.41 23.32
CA GLY A 317 5.85 3.19 22.96
C GLY A 317 6.24 3.64 21.55
N ILE A 318 5.41 4.44 20.89
CA ILE A 318 5.77 5.10 19.63
C ILE A 318 6.51 6.39 19.96
N ILE A 319 7.64 6.65 19.27
CA ILE A 319 8.44 7.85 19.51
C ILE A 319 7.71 9.12 19.05
N PRO A 320 7.88 10.25 19.77
CA PRO A 320 7.18 11.49 19.46
C PRO A 320 7.38 11.99 18.03
N GLU A 321 8.57 11.79 17.48
CA GLU A 321 8.96 12.21 16.14
C GLU A 321 8.10 11.50 15.07
N ILE A 322 7.87 10.21 15.21
CA ILE A 322 6.99 9.43 14.33
C ILE A 322 5.54 9.91 14.45
N ILE A 323 5.07 10.15 15.67
CA ILE A 323 3.70 10.62 15.91
C ILE A 323 3.47 11.97 15.23
N GLY A 324 4.46 12.86 15.27
CA GLY A 324 4.42 14.14 14.57
C GLY A 324 4.30 14.01 13.04
N ARG A 325 4.72 12.87 12.46
CA ARG A 325 4.62 12.56 11.02
C ARG A 325 3.40 11.72 10.65
N LEU A 326 2.58 11.33 11.63
CA LEU A 326 1.34 10.55 11.49
C LEU A 326 0.14 11.32 12.08
N PRO A 327 -0.20 12.51 11.53
CA PRO A 327 -1.22 13.37 12.12
C PRO A 327 -2.64 12.80 12.01
N VAL A 328 -2.87 11.87 11.08
CA VAL A 328 -4.18 11.29 10.83
C VAL A 328 -4.32 9.96 11.57
N ILE A 329 -5.15 9.95 12.62
CA ILE A 329 -5.46 8.75 13.40
C ILE A 329 -6.76 8.14 12.88
N CYS A 330 -6.69 6.92 12.38
CA CYS A 330 -7.81 6.14 11.85
C CYS A 330 -8.00 4.88 12.70
N THR A 331 -9.19 4.72 13.27
CA THR A 331 -9.51 3.57 14.14
C THR A 331 -10.61 2.72 13.53
N LEU A 332 -10.45 1.40 13.62
CA LEU A 332 -11.44 0.42 13.18
C LEU A 332 -12.10 -0.24 14.39
N GLU A 333 -13.38 -0.48 14.25
CA GLU A 333 -14.22 -1.13 15.24
C GLU A 333 -14.09 -2.65 15.19
N THR A 334 -14.51 -3.29 16.28
CA THR A 334 -14.69 -4.74 16.36
C THR A 334 -15.80 -5.21 15.40
N LEU A 335 -15.69 -6.45 14.93
CA LEU A 335 -16.73 -7.08 14.12
C LEU A 335 -17.56 -8.01 15.03
N ASP A 336 -18.85 -7.72 15.15
CA ASP A 336 -19.84 -8.57 15.81
C ASP A 336 -20.37 -9.67 14.89
N GLU A 337 -21.18 -10.57 15.40
CA GLU A 337 -21.76 -11.70 14.66
C GLU A 337 -22.52 -11.22 13.41
N ASP A 338 -23.33 -10.18 13.55
CA ASP A 338 -24.12 -9.64 12.44
C ASP A 338 -23.22 -9.01 11.36
N SER A 339 -22.17 -8.32 11.75
CA SER A 339 -21.17 -7.79 10.80
C SER A 339 -20.47 -8.89 10.03
N LEU A 340 -20.07 -10.00 10.71
CA LEU A 340 -19.43 -11.14 10.07
C LEU A 340 -20.39 -11.85 9.10
N LEU A 341 -21.66 -11.98 9.47
CA LEU A 341 -22.69 -12.54 8.60
C LEU A 341 -22.88 -11.69 7.34
N ARG A 342 -22.94 -10.38 7.50
CA ARG A 342 -23.01 -9.45 6.37
C ARG A 342 -21.78 -9.52 5.48
N ILE A 343 -20.57 -9.67 6.06
CA ILE A 343 -19.32 -9.84 5.29
C ILE A 343 -19.34 -11.09 4.42
N LEU A 344 -20.03 -12.15 4.87
CA LEU A 344 -20.16 -13.39 4.10
C LEU A 344 -21.00 -13.22 2.83
N THR A 345 -21.99 -12.29 2.84
CA THR A 345 -23.06 -12.25 1.83
C THR A 345 -23.20 -10.94 1.06
N GLU A 346 -23.01 -9.78 1.70
CA GLU A 346 -23.33 -8.47 1.08
C GLU A 346 -22.26 -7.95 0.10
N PRO A 347 -20.95 -7.91 0.42
CA PRO A 347 -19.93 -7.32 -0.43
C PRO A 347 -19.93 -7.89 -1.86
N LYS A 348 -19.50 -7.09 -2.82
CA LYS A 348 -19.32 -7.56 -4.21
C LYS A 348 -18.40 -8.78 -4.31
N ASN A 349 -17.39 -8.83 -3.45
CA ASN A 349 -16.42 -9.92 -3.33
C ASN A 349 -16.70 -10.84 -2.12
N ALA A 350 -17.95 -10.92 -1.66
CA ALA A 350 -18.32 -11.77 -0.51
C ALA A 350 -17.89 -13.23 -0.74
N PRO A 351 -17.36 -13.92 0.30
CA PRO A 351 -16.90 -15.30 0.16
C PRO A 351 -17.97 -16.24 -0.43
N VAL A 352 -19.21 -16.15 0.04
CA VAL A 352 -20.33 -16.97 -0.48
C VAL A 352 -20.53 -16.75 -1.97
N LYS A 353 -20.58 -15.48 -2.42
CA LYS A 353 -20.73 -15.15 -3.85
C LYS A 353 -19.59 -15.67 -4.72
N GLN A 354 -18.38 -15.78 -4.17
CA GLN A 354 -17.25 -16.35 -4.92
C GLN A 354 -17.45 -17.85 -5.15
N TYR A 355 -17.86 -18.61 -4.13
CA TYR A 355 -18.15 -20.04 -4.26
C TYR A 355 -19.39 -20.32 -5.10
N GLU A 356 -20.44 -19.49 -4.99
CA GLU A 356 -21.60 -19.55 -5.89
C GLU A 356 -21.19 -19.43 -7.36
N LYS A 357 -20.30 -18.50 -7.69
CA LYS A 357 -19.81 -18.34 -9.06
C LYS A 357 -18.94 -19.51 -9.50
N LEU A 358 -18.07 -20.02 -8.63
CA LEU A 358 -17.22 -21.18 -8.97
C LEU A 358 -18.06 -22.42 -9.26
N LEU A 359 -19.03 -22.73 -8.42
CA LEU A 359 -19.91 -23.89 -8.61
C LEU A 359 -20.91 -23.70 -9.75
N ALA A 360 -21.31 -22.47 -10.06
CA ALA A 360 -22.13 -22.19 -11.23
C ALA A 360 -21.45 -22.56 -12.55
N MET A 361 -20.10 -22.49 -12.62
CA MET A 361 -19.33 -22.93 -13.80
C MET A 361 -19.46 -24.44 -14.05
N ASP A 362 -19.71 -25.22 -12.97
CA ASP A 362 -19.92 -26.66 -13.02
C ASP A 362 -21.43 -27.03 -13.00
N ASN A 363 -22.30 -26.10 -13.40
CA ASN A 363 -23.76 -26.25 -13.40
C ASN A 363 -24.39 -26.57 -12.04
N VAL A 364 -23.76 -26.12 -10.96
CA VAL A 364 -24.23 -26.34 -9.58
C VAL A 364 -24.68 -25.04 -8.91
N LYS A 365 -25.90 -25.03 -8.38
CA LYS A 365 -26.41 -23.95 -7.55
C LYS A 365 -26.02 -24.20 -6.10
N LEU A 366 -25.17 -23.31 -5.54
CA LEU A 366 -24.83 -23.33 -4.13
C LEU A 366 -25.83 -22.48 -3.32
N GLU A 367 -26.24 -22.99 -2.17
CA GLU A 367 -27.08 -22.28 -1.22
C GLU A 367 -26.58 -22.52 0.21
N PHE A 368 -26.28 -21.44 0.92
CA PHE A 368 -25.99 -21.50 2.35
C PHE A 368 -27.29 -21.22 3.13
N ALA A 369 -27.71 -22.15 3.99
CA ALA A 369 -28.79 -21.90 4.91
C ALA A 369 -28.36 -20.81 5.93
N GLU A 370 -29.33 -20.06 6.46
CA GLU A 370 -29.02 -18.96 7.40
C GLU A 370 -28.31 -19.45 8.66
N ASP A 371 -28.69 -20.63 9.14
CA ASP A 371 -28.06 -21.29 10.29
C ASP A 371 -26.59 -21.66 10.02
N ALA A 372 -26.26 -22.05 8.79
CA ALA A 372 -24.88 -22.31 8.38
C ALA A 372 -24.03 -21.02 8.41
N LEU A 373 -24.55 -19.92 7.87
CA LEU A 373 -23.86 -18.63 7.89
C LEU A 373 -23.61 -18.14 9.32
N ARG A 374 -24.59 -18.30 10.21
CA ARG A 374 -24.43 -17.99 11.63
C ARG A 374 -23.40 -18.90 12.32
N ALA A 375 -23.37 -20.20 11.97
CA ALA A 375 -22.37 -21.13 12.49
C ALA A 375 -20.95 -20.72 12.06
N VAL A 376 -20.76 -20.30 10.81
CA VAL A 376 -19.46 -19.75 10.33
C VAL A 376 -19.06 -18.50 11.11
N ALA A 377 -19.98 -17.55 11.32
CA ALA A 377 -19.70 -16.33 12.06
C ALA A 377 -19.32 -16.62 13.53
N LYS A 378 -20.04 -17.51 14.21
CA LYS A 378 -19.72 -17.94 15.59
C LYS A 378 -18.34 -18.59 15.70
N LYS A 379 -18.01 -19.54 14.80
CA LYS A 379 -16.67 -20.14 14.77
C LYS A 379 -15.57 -19.10 14.55
N ALA A 380 -15.81 -18.08 13.73
CA ALA A 380 -14.85 -17.00 13.51
C ALA A 380 -14.62 -16.16 14.78
N ILE A 381 -15.68 -15.89 15.55
CA ILE A 381 -15.58 -15.18 16.84
C ILE A 381 -14.80 -16.02 17.86
N GLU A 382 -15.12 -17.31 17.96
CA GLU A 382 -14.43 -18.25 18.87
C GLU A 382 -12.93 -18.33 18.58
N ARG A 383 -12.53 -18.33 17.29
CA ARG A 383 -11.13 -18.30 16.86
C ARG A 383 -10.45 -16.96 17.13
N LYS A 384 -11.16 -15.90 17.51
CA LYS A 384 -10.65 -14.53 17.76
C LYS A 384 -9.84 -13.95 16.61
N THR A 385 -10.14 -14.34 15.38
CA THR A 385 -9.40 -13.93 14.16
C THR A 385 -10.21 -13.01 13.26
N GLY A 386 -11.42 -12.64 13.67
CA GLY A 386 -12.33 -11.76 12.93
C GLY A 386 -12.64 -12.31 11.53
N ALA A 387 -12.79 -11.43 10.56
CA ALA A 387 -13.14 -11.83 9.19
C ALA A 387 -12.06 -12.68 8.49
N ARG A 388 -10.82 -12.72 8.98
CA ARG A 388 -9.73 -13.49 8.35
C ARG A 388 -10.02 -14.99 8.28
N SER A 389 -10.69 -15.56 9.31
CA SER A 389 -11.02 -16.98 9.36
C SER A 389 -12.25 -17.38 8.57
N LEU A 390 -13.11 -16.42 8.17
CA LEU A 390 -14.35 -16.73 7.46
C LEU A 390 -14.10 -17.55 6.20
N LYS A 391 -13.12 -17.10 5.38
CA LYS A 391 -12.78 -17.81 4.15
C LYS A 391 -12.27 -19.22 4.43
N GLY A 392 -11.37 -19.40 5.41
CA GLY A 392 -10.83 -20.72 5.75
C GLY A 392 -11.91 -21.68 6.27
N ILE A 393 -12.87 -21.20 7.07
CA ILE A 393 -13.98 -22.04 7.56
C ILE A 393 -14.86 -22.52 6.39
N ILE A 394 -15.17 -21.63 5.44
CA ILE A 394 -15.92 -22.01 4.24
C ILE A 394 -15.09 -22.99 3.39
N GLU A 395 -13.80 -22.70 3.18
CA GLU A 395 -12.89 -23.52 2.38
C GLU A 395 -12.81 -24.96 2.92
N ASP A 396 -12.66 -25.11 4.25
CA ASP A 396 -12.68 -26.41 4.91
C ASP A 396 -13.98 -27.18 4.62
N THR A 397 -15.14 -26.49 4.69
CA THR A 397 -16.46 -27.09 4.45
C THR A 397 -16.68 -27.45 2.98
N MET A 398 -16.18 -26.61 2.07
CA MET A 398 -16.38 -26.75 0.63
C MET A 398 -15.41 -27.74 -0.03
N LEU A 399 -14.36 -28.19 0.67
CA LEU A 399 -13.30 -29.01 0.09
C LEU A 399 -13.85 -30.28 -0.59
N ASP A 400 -14.61 -31.09 0.14
CA ASP A 400 -15.16 -32.33 -0.39
C ASP A 400 -16.20 -32.09 -1.49
N VAL A 401 -17.02 -31.03 -1.33
CA VAL A 401 -17.99 -30.60 -2.34
C VAL A 401 -17.30 -30.26 -3.66
N MET A 402 -16.27 -29.43 -3.61
CA MET A 402 -15.50 -28.99 -4.78
C MET A 402 -14.72 -30.14 -5.44
N PHE A 403 -14.36 -31.17 -4.66
CA PHE A 403 -13.67 -32.35 -5.18
C PHE A 403 -14.64 -33.33 -5.88
N ASP A 404 -15.87 -33.49 -5.35
CA ASP A 404 -16.83 -34.50 -5.86
C ASP A 404 -17.76 -33.99 -6.95
N ILE A 405 -18.04 -32.71 -6.99
CA ILE A 405 -18.98 -32.08 -7.94
C ILE A 405 -18.56 -32.27 -9.41
N PRO A 406 -17.30 -32.05 -9.82
CA PRO A 406 -16.89 -32.14 -11.23
C PRO A 406 -16.97 -33.55 -11.83
N LYS A 407 -17.35 -34.57 -11.04
CA LYS A 407 -17.49 -35.95 -11.52
C LYS A 407 -18.68 -36.15 -12.44
N THR A 408 -19.65 -35.24 -12.46
CA THR A 408 -20.86 -35.33 -13.27
C THR A 408 -21.32 -33.94 -13.71
N ASP A 409 -21.77 -33.82 -14.95
CA ASP A 409 -22.24 -32.58 -15.59
C ASP A 409 -23.73 -32.26 -15.30
N GLU A 410 -24.41 -33.10 -14.52
CA GLU A 410 -25.82 -32.92 -14.26
C GLU A 410 -26.08 -31.68 -13.36
N PRO A 411 -27.04 -30.81 -13.71
CA PRO A 411 -27.40 -29.67 -12.89
C PRO A 411 -27.92 -30.08 -11.51
N ARG A 412 -27.33 -29.52 -10.45
CA ARG A 412 -27.63 -29.88 -9.06
C ARG A 412 -27.72 -28.63 -8.18
N LYS A 413 -28.38 -28.80 -7.05
CA LYS A 413 -28.41 -27.86 -5.94
C LYS A 413 -27.65 -28.44 -4.76
N VAL A 414 -26.69 -27.69 -4.22
CA VAL A 414 -25.97 -28.04 -2.99
C VAL A 414 -26.40 -27.11 -1.89
N VAL A 415 -26.87 -27.66 -0.77
CA VAL A 415 -27.31 -26.90 0.39
C VAL A 415 -26.38 -27.17 1.57
N ILE A 416 -25.74 -26.10 2.04
CA ILE A 416 -24.88 -26.14 3.23
C ILE A 416 -25.72 -25.78 4.46
N THR A 417 -25.71 -26.62 5.49
CA THR A 417 -26.41 -26.44 6.76
C THR A 417 -25.43 -26.20 7.91
N ALA A 418 -25.94 -25.83 9.08
CA ALA A 418 -25.12 -25.68 10.29
C ALA A 418 -24.38 -26.98 10.67
N ALA A 419 -24.98 -28.15 10.42
CA ALA A 419 -24.37 -29.45 10.69
C ALA A 419 -23.13 -29.69 9.81
N CYS A 420 -23.15 -29.23 8.55
CA CYS A 420 -21.98 -29.29 7.68
C CYS A 420 -20.81 -28.45 8.26
N ILE A 421 -21.12 -27.29 8.86
CA ILE A 421 -20.10 -26.41 9.45
C ILE A 421 -19.60 -26.95 10.79
N ASN A 422 -20.50 -27.41 11.67
CA ASN A 422 -20.18 -27.78 13.06
C ASN A 422 -19.62 -29.19 13.18
N ASP A 423 -20.26 -30.13 12.52
CA ASP A 423 -20.07 -31.57 12.72
C ASP A 423 -19.39 -32.24 11.52
N GLY A 424 -19.16 -31.51 10.43
CA GLY A 424 -18.55 -32.04 9.20
C GLY A 424 -19.51 -32.98 8.44
N GLU A 425 -20.83 -32.80 8.59
CA GLU A 425 -21.78 -33.57 7.80
C GLU A 425 -21.68 -33.25 6.30
N THR A 426 -21.95 -34.24 5.47
CA THR A 426 -21.99 -34.06 4.02
C THR A 426 -23.12 -33.13 3.60
N PRO A 427 -22.87 -32.14 2.73
CA PRO A 427 -23.94 -31.28 2.23
C PRO A 427 -25.06 -32.03 1.51
N LYS A 428 -26.27 -31.48 1.57
CA LYS A 428 -27.40 -32.04 0.84
C LYS A 428 -27.27 -31.70 -0.64
N ILE A 429 -27.30 -32.73 -1.48
CA ILE A 429 -27.27 -32.61 -2.95
C ILE A 429 -28.67 -32.98 -3.47
N GLU A 430 -29.32 -32.03 -4.14
CA GLU A 430 -30.67 -32.17 -4.68
C GLU A 430 -30.65 -31.93 -6.21
N PRO A 431 -31.55 -32.56 -6.99
CA PRO A 431 -31.73 -32.19 -8.39
C PRO A 431 -32.16 -30.74 -8.51
N LEU A 432 -31.66 -30.04 -9.52
CA LEU A 432 -31.99 -28.63 -9.72
C LEU A 432 -33.35 -28.53 -10.43
N ASP A 433 -34.23 -27.67 -9.92
CA ASP A 433 -35.52 -27.38 -10.55
C ASP A 433 -35.38 -26.42 -11.76
N ALA A 434 -36.45 -26.28 -12.55
CA ALA A 434 -36.44 -25.40 -13.75
C ALA A 434 -36.16 -23.93 -13.43
N LYS A 435 -36.52 -23.45 -12.22
CA LYS A 435 -36.26 -22.08 -11.76
C LYS A 435 -34.79 -21.90 -11.43
N GLY A 436 -34.16 -22.85 -10.76
CA GLY A 436 -32.74 -22.84 -10.44
C GLY A 436 -31.85 -22.90 -11.70
N LEU A 437 -32.28 -23.61 -12.74
CA LEU A 437 -31.61 -23.63 -14.05
C LEU A 437 -31.62 -22.25 -14.73
N LEU A 438 -32.68 -21.48 -14.62
CA LEU A 438 -32.75 -20.11 -15.14
C LEU A 438 -31.82 -19.16 -14.37
N GLU A 439 -31.76 -19.28 -13.05
CA GLU A 439 -30.88 -18.48 -12.18
C GLU A 439 -29.40 -18.79 -12.46
N LEU A 440 -29.03 -20.07 -12.66
CA LEU A 440 -27.68 -20.46 -13.05
C LEU A 440 -27.26 -19.88 -14.40
N LYS A 441 -28.15 -19.92 -15.40
CA LYS A 441 -27.88 -19.32 -16.72
C LYS A 441 -27.62 -17.82 -16.60
N GLN A 442 -28.32 -17.11 -15.74
CA GLN A 442 -28.08 -15.67 -15.51
C GLN A 442 -26.72 -15.40 -14.84
N LEU A 443 -26.25 -16.27 -13.95
CA LEU A 443 -24.92 -16.19 -13.35
C LEU A 443 -23.80 -16.46 -14.37
N ASN A 444 -24.05 -17.33 -15.36
CA ASN A 444 -23.09 -17.70 -16.40
C ASN A 444 -23.06 -16.73 -17.59
N VAL A 445 -24.12 -15.97 -17.86
CA VAL A 445 -24.21 -15.01 -19.00
C VAL A 445 -23.27 -13.79 -18.83
N ASN A 446 -22.70 -13.57 -17.66
CA ASN A 446 -21.68 -12.53 -17.45
C ASN A 446 -20.24 -12.96 -17.81
N LYS A 447 -20.06 -13.97 -18.67
CA LYS A 447 -18.78 -14.20 -19.34
C LYS A 447 -18.61 -13.16 -20.47
N PRO A 448 -17.45 -12.46 -20.56
CA PRO A 448 -17.08 -11.85 -21.84
C PRO A 448 -17.00 -12.98 -22.88
N ASN A 449 -17.62 -12.77 -24.04
CA ASN A 449 -17.54 -13.71 -25.17
C ASN A 449 -16.07 -13.87 -25.54
N ASP A 450 -15.52 -15.07 -25.33
CA ASP A 450 -14.21 -15.50 -25.85
C ASP A 450 -14.29 -15.89 -27.35
N ASP A 451 -15.31 -15.42 -28.10
CA ASP A 451 -15.54 -15.72 -29.51
C ASP A 451 -15.05 -14.62 -30.48
N ASP A 452 -14.11 -13.77 -30.07
CA ASP A 452 -13.38 -12.88 -30.98
C ASP A 452 -11.90 -13.32 -31.05
N ASP A 453 -11.66 -14.51 -31.66
CA ASP A 453 -10.35 -14.90 -32.19
C ASP A 453 -10.28 -14.44 -33.66
N PRO A 454 -9.49 -13.40 -34.01
CA PRO A 454 -9.44 -12.86 -35.38
C PRO A 454 -8.45 -13.58 -36.30
N ASP A 455 -8.07 -14.83 -36.04
CA ASP A 455 -7.05 -15.55 -36.81
C ASP A 455 -7.59 -16.77 -37.56
N ASP A 456 -8.67 -16.63 -38.36
CA ASP A 456 -9.04 -17.61 -39.39
C ASP A 456 -9.43 -16.91 -40.70
N GLU A 457 -8.52 -16.12 -41.30
CA GLU A 457 -8.58 -15.84 -42.74
C GLU A 457 -7.19 -15.93 -43.38
N GLU A 458 -7.19 -16.75 -44.46
CA GLU A 458 -6.20 -16.86 -45.53
C GLU A 458 -5.06 -17.88 -45.40
N ASN A 459 -5.40 -19.07 -45.76
CA ASN A 459 -4.50 -19.89 -46.55
C ASN A 459 -5.27 -20.59 -47.68
N THR A 460 -5.36 -19.97 -48.87
CA THR A 460 -5.70 -20.62 -50.11
C THR A 460 -4.52 -20.47 -51.09
N PRO A 461 -3.95 -21.54 -51.66
CA PRO A 461 -2.82 -21.44 -52.55
C PRO A 461 -3.27 -21.18 -53.97
N ALA A 462 -2.56 -20.27 -54.66
CA ALA A 462 -2.43 -20.25 -56.12
C ALA A 462 -0.99 -19.88 -56.48
#